data_366c043642b27db9e1ba4a325b275b64
#
_entry.id   366c043642b27db9e1ba4a325b275b64
#
_cell.length_a   1.000
_cell.length_b   1.000
_cell.length_c   1.000
_cell.angle_alpha   90.00
_cell.angle_beta   90.00
_cell.angle_gamma   90.00
#
_symmetry.space_group_name_H-M   'P 1'
#
loop_
_entity.id
_entity.type
_entity.pdbx_description
1 polymer ?
#
loop_
_entity_poly.entity_id
_entity_poly.type
_entity_poly.pdbx_seq_one_letter_code
_entity_poly.pdbx_strand_id
1 'polypeptide(L)'
;MELSIRLKTVAEAVTPGNRVADIGTDHGYVPIYLVKNNLSPGGIAMDMNKGPLEKAKEHIRAEKLSGKIATRLGNGLAPLEPGETDTVVIAGMGGDLICKILKAKPEFLIEGKELILQPQSEWFKVRQILKEYRYQIEKEWFLKEDGKYYVIIKAEPGWTQPQRLKHKQPSIHEYMKEIADIPENQTAAKTEMEGIYEQYGKYLIETKNPVLIEYLEKEIAKKEQIAADLKQSIKNMEDIEEVEELSGKDKANIVKRQRRYQELQKEIEDMRKAIF
;
A
#
# COMPACT_ATOMS: atom_id res chain seq x y z
N MET A 1 -24.45 -12.62 -0.75
CA MET A 1 -23.57 -11.79 0.12
C MET A 1 -23.14 -10.60 -0.71
N GLU A 2 -23.43 -9.40 -0.22
CA GLU A 2 -23.04 -8.15 -0.86
C GLU A 2 -21.76 -7.63 -0.18
N LEU A 3 -20.74 -7.33 -0.98
CA LEU A 3 -19.49 -6.75 -0.48
C LEU A 3 -19.58 -5.23 -0.46
N SER A 4 -18.86 -4.58 0.45
CA SER A 4 -18.59 -3.15 0.37
C SER A 4 -17.87 -2.81 -0.94
N ILE A 5 -17.95 -1.57 -1.40
CA ILE A 5 -17.28 -1.13 -2.63
C ILE A 5 -15.78 -1.44 -2.55
N ARG A 6 -15.17 -1.19 -1.41
CA ARG A 6 -13.76 -1.47 -1.14
C ARG A 6 -13.41 -2.95 -1.31
N LEU A 7 -14.12 -3.86 -0.64
CA LEU A 7 -13.84 -5.29 -0.71
C LEU A 7 -14.16 -5.87 -2.09
N LYS A 8 -15.21 -5.36 -2.74
CA LYS A 8 -15.54 -5.73 -4.12
C LYS A 8 -14.41 -5.33 -5.07
N THR A 9 -13.89 -4.11 -4.97
CA THR A 9 -12.76 -3.65 -5.77
C THR A 9 -11.50 -4.50 -5.52
N VAL A 10 -11.21 -4.85 -4.26
CA VAL A 10 -10.11 -5.77 -3.92
C VAL A 10 -10.29 -7.13 -4.61
N ALA A 11 -11.48 -7.71 -4.54
CA ALA A 11 -11.75 -9.00 -5.18
C ALA A 11 -11.67 -8.92 -6.70
N GLU A 12 -12.28 -7.91 -7.31
CA GLU A 12 -12.29 -7.72 -8.77
C GLU A 12 -10.93 -7.30 -9.36
N ALA A 13 -9.97 -6.89 -8.52
CA ALA A 13 -8.60 -6.65 -8.93
C ALA A 13 -7.80 -7.94 -9.18
N VAL A 14 -8.23 -9.08 -8.61
CA VAL A 14 -7.60 -10.38 -8.83
C VAL A 14 -7.79 -10.81 -10.29
N THR A 15 -6.71 -11.26 -10.94
CA THR A 15 -6.79 -11.77 -12.31
C THR A 15 -7.69 -13.01 -12.37
N PRO A 16 -8.74 -13.02 -13.22
CA PRO A 16 -9.63 -14.16 -13.33
C PRO A 16 -8.90 -15.46 -13.66
N GLY A 17 -9.27 -16.53 -12.97
CA GLY A 17 -8.63 -17.84 -13.10
C GLY A 17 -7.52 -18.11 -12.10
N ASN A 18 -6.99 -17.09 -11.43
CA ASN A 18 -5.97 -17.25 -10.38
C ASN A 18 -6.53 -17.87 -9.10
N ARG A 19 -5.75 -18.75 -8.48
CA ARG A 19 -6.00 -19.22 -7.11
C ARG A 19 -5.51 -18.15 -6.13
N VAL A 20 -6.34 -17.84 -5.13
CA VAL A 20 -6.08 -16.72 -4.21
C VAL A 20 -5.66 -17.19 -2.81
N ALA A 21 -4.70 -16.50 -2.20
CA ALA A 21 -4.50 -16.51 -0.75
C ALA A 21 -4.92 -15.15 -0.18
N ASP A 22 -5.87 -15.15 0.74
CA ASP A 22 -6.36 -13.96 1.44
C ASP A 22 -5.75 -13.92 2.85
N ILE A 23 -4.80 -13.01 3.07
CA ILE A 23 -4.01 -12.89 4.28
C ILE A 23 -4.62 -11.87 5.24
N GLY A 24 -4.92 -12.31 6.45
CA GLY A 24 -5.71 -11.53 7.42
C GLY A 24 -7.16 -11.51 7.00
N THR A 25 -7.65 -12.69 6.58
CA THR A 25 -9.02 -12.82 6.11
C THR A 25 -10.00 -12.48 7.22
N ASP A 26 -10.83 -11.49 6.97
CA ASP A 26 -11.96 -11.20 7.84
C ASP A 26 -13.22 -11.87 7.25
N HIS A 27 -13.72 -12.88 7.95
CA HIS A 27 -14.92 -13.62 7.55
C HIS A 27 -14.84 -14.40 6.22
N GLY A 28 -13.72 -14.42 5.51
CA GLY A 28 -13.55 -15.15 4.22
C GLY A 28 -14.27 -14.53 3.03
N TYR A 29 -14.64 -13.26 3.11
CA TYR A 29 -15.50 -12.62 2.12
C TYR A 29 -14.87 -12.54 0.72
N VAL A 30 -13.59 -12.20 0.61
CA VAL A 30 -12.89 -12.07 -0.66
C VAL A 30 -12.81 -13.42 -1.39
N PRO A 31 -12.27 -14.50 -0.80
CA PRO A 31 -12.22 -15.79 -1.50
C PRO A 31 -13.60 -16.37 -1.77
N ILE A 32 -14.60 -16.18 -0.90
CA ILE A 32 -15.99 -16.61 -1.16
C ILE A 32 -16.55 -15.89 -2.39
N TYR A 33 -16.40 -14.57 -2.46
CA TYR A 33 -16.88 -13.79 -3.61
C TYR A 33 -16.25 -14.26 -4.91
N LEU A 34 -14.93 -14.43 -4.93
CA LEU A 34 -14.19 -14.87 -6.11
C LEU A 34 -14.65 -16.25 -6.62
N VAL A 35 -14.80 -17.21 -5.72
CA VAL A 35 -15.19 -18.57 -6.09
C VAL A 35 -16.66 -18.66 -6.51
N LYS A 36 -17.56 -17.94 -5.83
CA LYS A 36 -18.99 -17.90 -6.20
C LYS A 36 -19.23 -17.28 -7.57
N ASN A 37 -18.46 -16.28 -7.94
CA ASN A 37 -18.59 -15.61 -9.23
C ASN A 37 -17.72 -16.24 -10.33
N ASN A 38 -17.14 -17.42 -10.09
CA ASN A 38 -16.27 -18.14 -11.02
C ASN A 38 -15.04 -17.31 -11.48
N LEU A 39 -14.60 -16.36 -10.66
CA LEU A 39 -13.39 -15.55 -10.89
C LEU A 39 -12.12 -16.27 -10.42
N SER A 40 -12.26 -17.20 -9.45
CA SER A 40 -11.17 -18.04 -8.96
C SER A 40 -11.62 -19.49 -8.86
N PRO A 41 -10.78 -20.49 -9.20
CA PRO A 41 -11.10 -21.90 -9.03
C PRO A 41 -11.12 -22.34 -7.55
N GLY A 42 -10.47 -21.57 -6.67
CA GLY A 42 -10.38 -21.84 -5.25
C GLY A 42 -9.36 -20.94 -4.55
N GLY A 43 -9.20 -21.11 -3.24
CA GLY A 43 -8.28 -20.27 -2.48
C GLY A 43 -8.03 -20.75 -1.05
N ILE A 44 -7.24 -19.95 -0.35
CA ILE A 44 -6.89 -20.17 1.05
C ILE A 44 -7.22 -18.88 1.82
N ALA A 45 -8.11 -18.98 2.81
CA ALA A 45 -8.43 -17.91 3.75
C ALA A 45 -7.52 -18.06 4.98
N MET A 46 -6.72 -17.05 5.29
CA MET A 46 -5.68 -17.13 6.33
C MET A 46 -5.82 -16.00 7.34
N ASP A 47 -5.67 -16.34 8.61
CA ASP A 47 -5.56 -15.37 9.71
C ASP A 47 -4.65 -15.91 10.82
N MET A 48 -4.03 -15.02 11.57
CA MET A 48 -3.24 -15.38 12.75
C MET A 48 -4.10 -15.64 13.97
N ASN A 49 -5.34 -15.20 13.97
CA ASN A 49 -6.29 -15.32 15.05
C ASN A 49 -7.34 -16.40 14.74
N LYS A 50 -7.65 -17.24 15.73
CA LYS A 50 -8.64 -18.32 15.58
C LYS A 50 -10.05 -17.78 15.36
N GLY A 51 -10.45 -16.68 16.03
CA GLY A 51 -11.80 -16.13 15.97
C GLY A 51 -12.26 -15.75 14.55
N PRO A 52 -11.55 -14.86 13.85
CA PRO A 52 -11.83 -14.53 12.44
C PRO A 52 -11.83 -15.76 11.52
N LEU A 53 -10.89 -16.67 11.75
CA LEU A 53 -10.75 -17.87 10.93
C LEU A 53 -11.93 -18.84 11.11
N GLU A 54 -12.45 -19.04 12.31
CA GLU A 54 -13.65 -19.86 12.53
C GLU A 54 -14.88 -19.24 11.88
N LYS A 55 -15.05 -17.92 11.94
CA LYS A 55 -16.12 -17.23 11.20
C LYS A 55 -15.98 -17.42 9.69
N ALA A 56 -14.77 -17.28 9.15
CA ALA A 56 -14.50 -17.55 7.73
C ALA A 56 -14.90 -18.98 7.36
N LYS A 57 -14.55 -19.96 8.19
CA LYS A 57 -14.90 -21.38 8.00
C LYS A 57 -16.40 -21.62 8.03
N GLU A 58 -17.12 -20.96 8.94
CA GLU A 58 -18.59 -21.02 9.01
C GLU A 58 -19.23 -20.47 7.71
N HIS A 59 -18.78 -19.31 7.25
CA HIS A 59 -19.29 -18.71 6.02
C HIS A 59 -18.97 -19.56 4.79
N ILE A 60 -17.73 -20.07 4.66
CA ILE A 60 -17.33 -20.97 3.58
C ILE A 60 -18.22 -22.22 3.55
N ARG A 61 -18.54 -22.79 4.74
CA ARG A 61 -19.44 -23.95 4.85
C ARG A 61 -20.88 -23.59 4.46
N ALA A 62 -21.40 -22.46 4.94
CA ALA A 62 -22.74 -21.99 4.63
C ALA A 62 -22.94 -21.79 3.12
N GLU A 63 -21.90 -21.32 2.42
CA GLU A 63 -21.87 -21.14 0.98
C GLU A 63 -21.54 -22.42 0.19
N LYS A 64 -21.34 -23.56 0.89
CA LYS A 64 -20.98 -24.88 0.30
C LYS A 64 -19.67 -24.88 -0.49
N LEU A 65 -18.70 -24.09 -0.04
CA LEU A 65 -17.40 -23.89 -0.70
C LEU A 65 -16.24 -24.60 0.00
N SER A 66 -16.49 -25.46 1.02
CA SER A 66 -15.45 -26.15 1.78
C SER A 66 -14.52 -27.06 0.94
N GLY A 67 -14.94 -27.48 -0.25
CA GLY A 67 -14.09 -28.21 -1.18
C GLY A 67 -13.22 -27.34 -2.09
N LYS A 68 -13.44 -26.02 -2.09
CA LYS A 68 -12.73 -25.07 -2.95
C LYS A 68 -11.90 -24.05 -2.16
N ILE A 69 -12.31 -23.73 -0.94
CA ILE A 69 -11.64 -22.74 -0.10
C ILE A 69 -11.18 -23.41 1.20
N ALA A 70 -9.87 -23.48 1.40
CA ALA A 70 -9.26 -23.92 2.64
C ALA A 70 -9.16 -22.76 3.64
N THR A 71 -9.15 -23.09 4.94
CA THR A 71 -8.80 -22.12 6.00
C THR A 71 -7.49 -22.52 6.64
N ARG A 72 -6.62 -21.56 6.94
CA ARG A 72 -5.29 -21.83 7.50
C ARG A 72 -4.92 -20.82 8.59
N LEU A 73 -4.61 -21.32 9.78
CA LEU A 73 -4.12 -20.48 10.88
C LEU A 73 -2.63 -20.22 10.67
N GLY A 74 -2.22 -18.95 10.77
CA GLY A 74 -0.82 -18.57 10.74
C GLY A 74 -0.56 -17.11 10.55
N ASN A 75 0.69 -16.71 10.76
CA ASN A 75 1.11 -15.31 10.69
C ASN A 75 1.56 -14.96 9.26
N GLY A 76 0.83 -14.05 8.63
CA GLY A 76 1.16 -13.54 7.29
C GLY A 76 1.31 -14.66 6.26
N LEU A 77 2.40 -14.63 5.49
CA LEU A 77 2.70 -15.59 4.42
C LEU A 77 3.36 -16.88 4.94
N ALA A 78 3.77 -16.95 6.22
CA ALA A 78 4.58 -18.06 6.73
C ALA A 78 4.00 -19.47 6.44
N PRO A 79 2.66 -19.70 6.58
CA PRO A 79 2.11 -21.05 6.35
C PRO A 79 1.80 -21.35 4.87
N LEU A 80 2.02 -20.42 3.93
CA LEU A 80 1.83 -20.69 2.51
C LEU A 80 3.01 -21.48 1.93
N GLU A 81 2.69 -22.51 1.15
CA GLU A 81 3.68 -23.29 0.44
C GLU A 81 3.85 -22.81 -1.00
N PRO A 82 5.04 -23.00 -1.61
CA PRO A 82 5.29 -22.66 -3.01
C PRO A 82 4.26 -23.31 -3.96
N GLY A 83 3.76 -22.54 -4.92
CA GLY A 83 2.83 -23.04 -5.94
C GLY A 83 1.38 -23.24 -5.50
N GLU A 84 1.01 -22.99 -4.24
CA GLU A 84 -0.38 -23.15 -3.78
C GLU A 84 -1.34 -22.09 -4.32
N THR A 85 -0.82 -20.89 -4.64
CA THR A 85 -1.62 -19.74 -5.10
C THR A 85 -0.92 -18.98 -6.22
N ASP A 86 -1.70 -18.26 -6.99
CA ASP A 86 -1.23 -17.39 -8.07
C ASP A 86 -1.29 -15.92 -7.64
N THR A 87 -2.24 -15.58 -6.77
CA THR A 87 -2.45 -14.22 -6.24
C THR A 87 -2.44 -14.23 -4.72
N VAL A 88 -1.79 -13.22 -4.13
CA VAL A 88 -1.90 -12.90 -2.71
C VAL A 88 -2.68 -11.62 -2.54
N VAL A 89 -3.70 -11.67 -1.69
CA VAL A 89 -4.48 -10.51 -1.24
C VAL A 89 -4.08 -10.19 0.19
N ILE A 90 -3.72 -8.92 0.46
CA ILE A 90 -3.52 -8.39 1.82
C ILE A 90 -4.31 -7.09 1.91
N ALA A 91 -5.46 -7.13 2.56
CA ALA A 91 -6.37 -5.98 2.62
C ALA A 91 -6.73 -5.59 4.06
N GLY A 92 -6.96 -4.29 4.28
CA GLY A 92 -7.42 -3.79 5.57
C GLY A 92 -6.34 -3.65 6.65
N MET A 93 -5.07 -3.65 6.26
CA MET A 93 -3.92 -3.55 7.16
C MET A 93 -3.17 -2.23 6.98
N GLY A 94 -2.47 -1.74 8.02
CA GLY A 94 -1.53 -0.63 7.87
C GLY A 94 -0.37 -0.99 6.93
N GLY A 95 0.13 -0.01 6.18
CA GLY A 95 1.20 -0.24 5.21
C GLY A 95 2.47 -0.83 5.83
N ASP A 96 2.83 -0.41 7.04
CA ASP A 96 3.96 -0.99 7.79
C ASP A 96 3.78 -2.50 8.04
N LEU A 97 2.57 -2.94 8.36
CA LEU A 97 2.28 -4.36 8.59
C LEU A 97 2.35 -5.14 7.27
N ILE A 98 1.79 -4.60 6.19
CA ILE A 98 1.90 -5.21 4.85
C ILE A 98 3.38 -5.38 4.47
N CYS A 99 4.20 -4.34 4.64
CA CYS A 99 5.64 -4.41 4.37
C CYS A 99 6.34 -5.49 5.22
N LYS A 100 6.00 -5.60 6.50
CA LYS A 100 6.54 -6.65 7.38
C LYS A 100 6.16 -8.06 6.92
N ILE A 101 4.91 -8.26 6.52
CA ILE A 101 4.41 -9.56 6.01
C ILE A 101 5.16 -9.95 4.73
N LEU A 102 5.35 -9.02 3.80
CA LEU A 102 6.06 -9.26 2.55
C LEU A 102 7.55 -9.55 2.81
N LYS A 103 8.21 -8.77 3.66
CA LYS A 103 9.63 -8.97 4.02
C LYS A 103 9.90 -10.24 4.82
N ALA A 104 8.89 -10.78 5.51
CA ALA A 104 9.06 -12.01 6.28
C ALA A 104 9.19 -13.28 5.43
N LYS A 105 8.80 -13.24 4.15
CA LYS A 105 8.87 -14.38 3.21
C LYS A 105 9.29 -13.89 1.81
N PRO A 106 10.55 -13.41 1.64
CA PRO A 106 11.01 -12.82 0.39
C PRO A 106 11.02 -13.83 -0.77
N GLU A 107 11.23 -15.11 -0.49
CA GLU A 107 11.14 -16.19 -1.47
C GLU A 107 9.79 -16.23 -2.19
N PHE A 108 8.72 -15.85 -1.50
CA PHE A 108 7.38 -15.81 -2.08
C PHE A 108 7.24 -14.70 -3.13
N LEU A 109 7.88 -13.55 -2.87
CA LEU A 109 7.93 -12.45 -3.84
C LEU A 109 8.74 -12.83 -5.08
N ILE A 110 9.84 -13.58 -4.88
CA ILE A 110 10.71 -14.07 -5.97
C ILE A 110 9.98 -15.07 -6.87
N GLU A 111 9.07 -15.87 -6.34
CA GLU A 111 8.21 -16.74 -7.13
C GLU A 111 7.32 -15.98 -8.11
N GLY A 112 7.16 -14.70 -7.91
CA GLY A 112 6.46 -13.81 -8.83
C GLY A 112 4.96 -14.03 -8.84
N LYS A 113 4.32 -13.91 -7.69
CA LYS A 113 2.87 -13.94 -7.54
C LYS A 113 2.26 -12.56 -7.80
N GLU A 114 1.07 -12.52 -8.33
CA GLU A 114 0.27 -11.30 -8.35
C GLU A 114 -0.03 -10.85 -6.90
N LEU A 115 0.08 -9.56 -6.63
CA LEU A 115 -0.21 -8.97 -5.33
C LEU A 115 -1.38 -7.98 -5.46
N ILE A 116 -2.40 -8.17 -4.63
CA ILE A 116 -3.49 -7.21 -4.44
C ILE A 116 -3.38 -6.68 -3.02
N LEU A 117 -2.94 -5.45 -2.88
CA LEU A 117 -2.64 -4.84 -1.58
C LEU A 117 -3.59 -3.67 -1.32
N GLN A 118 -4.23 -3.66 -0.14
CA GLN A 118 -5.07 -2.55 0.27
C GLN A 118 -4.58 -2.00 1.62
N PRO A 119 -3.56 -1.13 1.62
CA PRO A 119 -3.09 -0.46 2.82
C PRO A 119 -4.09 0.58 3.32
N GLN A 120 -4.29 0.65 4.64
CA GLN A 120 -5.10 1.69 5.30
C GLN A 120 -4.29 2.94 5.63
N SER A 121 -2.97 2.83 5.68
CA SER A 121 -2.01 3.90 6.00
C SER A 121 -0.68 3.63 5.30
N GLU A 122 0.27 4.58 5.36
CA GLU A 122 1.64 4.48 4.82
C GLU A 122 1.70 3.90 3.39
N TRP A 123 0.83 4.38 2.51
CA TRP A 123 0.70 3.91 1.13
C TRP A 123 2.04 3.96 0.36
N PHE A 124 2.83 5.02 0.62
CA PHE A 124 4.14 5.20 -0.01
C PHE A 124 5.12 4.07 0.33
N LYS A 125 5.10 3.54 1.57
CA LYS A 125 5.98 2.43 1.98
C LYS A 125 5.65 1.15 1.22
N VAL A 126 4.36 0.92 0.93
CA VAL A 126 3.93 -0.23 0.12
C VAL A 126 4.42 -0.09 -1.31
N ARG A 127 4.39 1.10 -1.90
CA ARG A 127 4.96 1.34 -3.23
C ARG A 127 6.49 1.20 -3.24
N GLN A 128 7.15 1.65 -2.17
CA GLN A 128 8.61 1.50 -2.04
C GLN A 128 9.04 0.05 -1.95
N ILE A 129 8.36 -0.78 -1.14
CA ILE A 129 8.70 -2.20 -1.05
C ILE A 129 8.44 -2.93 -2.38
N LEU A 130 7.36 -2.61 -3.09
CA LEU A 130 7.10 -3.16 -4.41
C LEU A 130 8.24 -2.84 -5.39
N LYS A 131 8.73 -1.60 -5.39
CA LYS A 131 9.90 -1.18 -6.18
C LYS A 131 11.17 -1.91 -5.75
N GLU A 132 11.41 -2.03 -4.44
CA GLU A 132 12.54 -2.78 -3.86
C GLU A 132 12.60 -4.22 -4.40
N TYR A 133 11.46 -4.90 -4.46
CA TYR A 133 11.33 -6.26 -4.99
C TYR A 133 11.02 -6.31 -6.50
N ARG A 134 11.26 -5.22 -7.24
CA ARG A 134 11.07 -5.12 -8.70
C ARG A 134 9.67 -5.50 -9.17
N TYR A 135 8.65 -5.33 -8.33
CA TYR A 135 7.27 -5.40 -8.75
C TYR A 135 6.87 -4.14 -9.51
N GLN A 136 6.11 -4.32 -10.57
CA GLN A 136 5.47 -3.23 -11.29
C GLN A 136 4.04 -3.07 -10.81
N ILE A 137 3.67 -1.85 -10.46
CA ILE A 137 2.29 -1.51 -10.19
C ILE A 137 1.58 -1.43 -11.54
N GLU A 138 0.71 -2.41 -11.80
CA GLU A 138 -0.07 -2.49 -13.03
C GLU A 138 -1.23 -1.51 -12.99
N LYS A 139 -1.89 -1.44 -11.85
CA LYS A 139 -3.07 -0.59 -11.67
C LYS A 139 -3.27 -0.21 -10.21
N GLU A 140 -3.81 0.97 -10.02
CA GLU A 140 -4.26 1.44 -8.70
C GLU A 140 -5.69 1.93 -8.78
N TRP A 141 -6.44 1.73 -7.72
CA TRP A 141 -7.74 2.33 -7.50
C TRP A 141 -7.66 3.21 -6.27
N PHE A 142 -8.24 4.38 -6.38
CA PHE A 142 -8.45 5.27 -5.24
C PHE A 142 -9.95 5.51 -5.14
N LEU A 143 -10.55 5.14 -4.05
CA LEU A 143 -11.99 5.18 -3.87
C LEU A 143 -12.37 5.77 -2.51
N LYS A 144 -13.61 6.23 -2.41
CA LYS A 144 -14.19 6.78 -1.20
C LYS A 144 -15.41 5.96 -0.80
N GLU A 145 -15.45 5.49 0.44
CA GLU A 145 -16.54 4.74 1.03
C GLU A 145 -16.73 5.21 2.48
N ASP A 146 -17.96 5.51 2.87
CA ASP A 146 -18.31 5.99 4.22
C ASP A 146 -17.42 7.18 4.71
N GLY A 147 -17.11 8.10 3.81
CA GLY A 147 -16.29 9.27 4.11
C GLY A 147 -14.79 9.02 4.24
N LYS A 148 -14.33 7.78 4.11
CA LYS A 148 -12.92 7.38 4.16
C LYS A 148 -12.39 7.10 2.77
N TYR A 149 -11.09 7.38 2.57
CA TYR A 149 -10.40 7.10 1.32
C TYR A 149 -9.58 5.83 1.43
N TYR A 150 -9.57 5.06 0.34
CA TYR A 150 -8.88 3.77 0.27
C TYR A 150 -8.09 3.66 -1.03
N VAL A 151 -6.88 3.14 -0.91
CA VAL A 151 -6.04 2.77 -2.04
C VAL A 151 -6.07 1.25 -2.19
N ILE A 152 -6.20 0.74 -3.41
CA ILE A 152 -5.96 -0.65 -3.76
C ILE A 152 -4.86 -0.67 -4.83
N ILE A 153 -3.87 -1.51 -4.66
CA ILE A 153 -2.71 -1.62 -5.54
C ILE A 153 -2.68 -3.04 -6.10
N LYS A 154 -2.73 -3.16 -7.41
CA LYS A 154 -2.41 -4.39 -8.13
C LYS A 154 -0.98 -4.31 -8.62
N ALA A 155 -0.16 -5.29 -8.26
CA ALA A 155 1.22 -5.35 -8.66
C ALA A 155 1.59 -6.75 -9.17
N GLU A 156 2.40 -6.77 -10.22
CA GLU A 156 2.92 -7.97 -10.85
C GLU A 156 4.45 -7.93 -10.86
N PRO A 157 5.11 -9.10 -10.94
CA PRO A 157 6.56 -9.14 -11.09
C PRO A 157 7.01 -8.37 -12.33
N GLY A 158 7.98 -7.47 -12.17
CA GLY A 158 8.54 -6.67 -13.28
C GLY A 158 9.41 -7.45 -14.27
N TRP A 159 9.58 -8.76 -14.06
CA TRP A 159 10.31 -9.65 -14.97
C TRP A 159 9.32 -10.48 -15.79
N THR A 160 9.50 -10.45 -17.11
CA THR A 160 8.62 -11.17 -18.04
C THR A 160 8.83 -12.69 -18.01
N GLN A 161 7.77 -13.44 -18.21
CA GLN A 161 7.74 -14.92 -18.29
C GLN A 161 8.84 -15.58 -19.15
N PRO A 162 9.31 -15.02 -20.28
CA PRO A 162 10.42 -15.61 -21.06
C PRO A 162 11.76 -15.66 -20.32
N GLN A 163 11.97 -14.76 -19.34
CA GLN A 163 13.14 -14.79 -18.47
C GLN A 163 13.03 -15.88 -17.39
N ARG A 164 11.79 -16.23 -16.99
CA ARG A 164 11.53 -17.37 -16.10
C ARG A 164 11.91 -18.73 -16.67
N LEU A 165 11.77 -18.89 -17.99
CA LEU A 165 11.99 -20.19 -18.65
C LEU A 165 13.45 -20.42 -19.07
N LYS A 166 14.29 -19.38 -19.16
CA LYS A 166 15.68 -19.48 -19.62
C LYS A 166 16.73 -19.54 -18.49
N HIS A 167 16.37 -19.14 -17.30
CA HIS A 167 17.25 -19.26 -16.13
C HIS A 167 16.54 -20.10 -15.06
N LYS A 168 17.26 -21.09 -14.50
CA LYS A 168 16.92 -21.62 -13.17
C LYS A 168 16.49 -20.45 -12.31
N GLN A 169 15.35 -20.55 -11.60
CA GLN A 169 14.97 -19.53 -10.64
C GLN A 169 16.22 -19.14 -9.85
N PRO A 170 16.62 -17.85 -9.84
CA PRO A 170 17.80 -17.46 -9.08
C PRO A 170 17.59 -17.93 -7.65
N SER A 171 18.59 -18.49 -7.03
CA SER A 171 18.51 -18.82 -5.62
C SER A 171 18.18 -17.51 -4.86
N ILE A 172 17.50 -17.60 -3.71
CA ILE A 172 17.24 -16.45 -2.85
C ILE A 172 18.52 -15.62 -2.67
N HIS A 173 19.66 -16.28 -2.53
CA HIS A 173 20.97 -15.66 -2.37
C HIS A 173 21.40 -14.85 -3.62
N GLU A 174 21.21 -15.39 -4.81
CA GLU A 174 21.52 -14.69 -6.07
C GLU A 174 20.59 -13.49 -6.28
N TYR A 175 19.31 -13.64 -6.02
CA TYR A 175 18.34 -12.55 -6.12
C TYR A 175 18.60 -11.45 -5.08
N MET A 176 18.85 -11.81 -3.83
CA MET A 176 19.19 -10.85 -2.77
C MET A 176 20.54 -10.18 -3.04
N LYS A 177 21.50 -10.88 -3.65
CA LYS A 177 22.75 -10.31 -4.10
C LYS A 177 22.57 -9.34 -5.26
N GLU A 178 21.76 -9.67 -6.26
CA GLU A 178 21.40 -8.74 -7.35
C GLU A 178 20.68 -7.48 -6.86
N ILE A 179 19.84 -7.60 -5.81
CA ILE A 179 19.22 -6.44 -5.17
C ILE A 179 20.25 -5.64 -4.38
N ALA A 180 21.16 -6.30 -3.66
CA ALA A 180 22.20 -5.66 -2.86
C ALA A 180 23.32 -5.05 -3.70
N ASP A 181 23.62 -5.64 -4.86
CA ASP A 181 24.64 -5.16 -5.81
C ASP A 181 24.15 -3.99 -6.69
N ILE A 182 22.89 -3.53 -6.53
CA ILE A 182 22.47 -2.25 -7.11
C ILE A 182 23.23 -1.16 -6.34
N PRO A 183 24.21 -0.47 -6.98
CA PRO A 183 25.00 0.54 -6.29
C PRO A 183 24.03 1.59 -5.69
N GLU A 184 24.18 1.89 -4.39
CA GLU A 184 23.48 3.02 -3.76
C GLU A 184 23.68 4.33 -4.53
N ASN A 185 24.76 4.44 -5.30
CA ASN A 185 25.09 5.56 -6.19
C ASN A 185 24.33 5.58 -7.53
N GLN A 186 23.53 4.53 -7.87
CA GLN A 186 22.53 4.62 -8.94
C GLN A 186 21.15 5.07 -8.40
N THR A 187 21.04 5.39 -7.15
CA THR A 187 20.08 6.38 -6.69
C THR A 187 20.55 7.74 -7.25
N ALA A 188 20.47 7.91 -8.58
CA ALA A 188 20.33 9.22 -9.17
C ALA A 188 19.36 9.97 -8.27
N ALA A 189 19.72 11.19 -7.87
CA ALA A 189 18.89 12.02 -7.01
C ALA A 189 17.45 11.82 -7.47
N LYS A 190 16.61 11.21 -6.61
CA LYS A 190 15.21 10.91 -6.91
C LYS A 190 14.65 12.16 -7.56
N THR A 191 14.19 12.10 -8.80
CA THR A 191 13.57 13.26 -9.39
C THR A 191 12.42 13.65 -8.47
N GLU A 192 12.16 14.93 -8.33
CA GLU A 192 11.06 15.41 -7.49
C GLU A 192 9.74 14.67 -7.81
N MET A 193 9.50 14.41 -9.11
CA MET A 193 8.34 13.65 -9.57
C MET A 193 8.33 12.20 -9.11
N GLU A 194 9.46 11.52 -9.00
CA GLU A 194 9.50 10.15 -8.45
C GLU A 194 9.04 10.12 -6.99
N GLY A 195 9.42 11.10 -6.19
CA GLY A 195 8.93 11.25 -4.82
C GLY A 195 7.40 11.43 -4.76
N ILE A 196 6.85 12.26 -5.65
CA ILE A 196 5.41 12.50 -5.77
C ILE A 196 4.67 11.22 -6.22
N TYR A 197 5.21 10.49 -7.18
CA TYR A 197 4.67 9.21 -7.64
C TYR A 197 4.68 8.14 -6.54
N GLU A 198 5.72 8.06 -5.74
CA GLU A 198 5.75 7.15 -4.59
C GLU A 198 4.70 7.53 -3.55
N GLN A 199 4.53 8.83 -3.29
CA GLN A 199 3.57 9.33 -2.30
C GLN A 199 2.12 9.13 -2.71
N TYR A 200 1.76 9.49 -3.95
CA TYR A 200 0.35 9.57 -4.38
C TYR A 200 -0.06 8.52 -5.41
N GLY A 201 0.90 7.79 -5.99
CA GLY A 201 0.67 6.75 -7.01
C GLY A 201 0.78 7.27 -8.43
N LYS A 202 1.79 6.77 -9.15
CA LYS A 202 2.03 7.14 -10.55
C LYS A 202 0.78 6.91 -11.41
N TYR A 203 0.19 5.70 -11.31
CA TYR A 203 -1.00 5.35 -12.07
C TYR A 203 -2.17 6.30 -11.81
N LEU A 204 -2.41 6.65 -10.55
CA LEU A 204 -3.51 7.54 -10.15
C LEU A 204 -3.33 8.97 -10.66
N ILE A 205 -2.09 9.47 -10.65
CA ILE A 205 -1.74 10.81 -11.17
C ILE A 205 -1.89 10.84 -12.69
N GLU A 206 -1.25 9.91 -13.41
CA GLU A 206 -1.26 9.89 -14.88
C GLU A 206 -2.66 9.66 -15.45
N THR A 207 -3.51 8.90 -14.75
CA THR A 207 -4.93 8.71 -15.15
C THR A 207 -5.86 9.81 -14.66
N LYS A 208 -5.33 10.83 -13.95
CA LYS A 208 -6.10 11.92 -13.35
C LYS A 208 -7.30 11.40 -12.55
N ASN A 209 -7.03 10.48 -11.62
CA ASN A 209 -8.08 9.84 -10.83
C ASN A 209 -8.92 10.89 -10.06
N PRO A 210 -10.23 11.02 -10.30
CA PRO A 210 -11.03 12.11 -9.75
C PRO A 210 -11.16 12.04 -8.21
N VAL A 211 -11.12 10.86 -7.63
CA VAL A 211 -11.21 10.71 -6.17
C VAL A 211 -9.89 11.09 -5.50
N LEU A 212 -8.75 10.85 -6.15
CA LEU A 212 -7.46 11.33 -5.68
C LEU A 212 -7.41 12.86 -5.73
N ILE A 213 -7.88 13.48 -6.83
CA ILE A 213 -7.94 14.93 -6.97
C ILE A 213 -8.78 15.53 -5.83
N GLU A 214 -10.00 15.03 -5.62
CA GLU A 214 -10.87 15.47 -4.53
C GLU A 214 -10.17 15.36 -3.14
N TYR A 215 -9.47 14.27 -2.92
CA TYR A 215 -8.72 14.04 -1.67
C TYR A 215 -7.61 15.07 -1.49
N LEU A 216 -6.79 15.28 -2.55
CA LEU A 216 -5.65 16.20 -2.50
C LEU A 216 -6.12 17.66 -2.34
N GLU A 217 -7.17 18.09 -3.02
CA GLU A 217 -7.74 19.43 -2.86
C GLU A 217 -8.18 19.67 -1.40
N LYS A 218 -8.82 18.70 -0.76
CA LYS A 218 -9.19 18.80 0.66
C LYS A 218 -7.99 18.87 1.59
N GLU A 219 -6.98 18.05 1.33
CA GLU A 219 -5.76 18.05 2.16
C GLU A 219 -4.94 19.34 1.95
N ILE A 220 -4.90 19.88 0.73
CA ILE A 220 -4.30 21.18 0.43
C ILE A 220 -5.00 22.27 1.24
N ALA A 221 -6.32 22.40 1.13
CA ALA A 221 -7.07 23.43 1.86
C ALA A 221 -6.86 23.38 3.37
N LYS A 222 -6.85 22.16 3.94
CA LYS A 222 -6.57 21.95 5.36
C LYS A 222 -5.14 22.36 5.74
N LYS A 223 -4.15 22.00 4.92
CA LYS A 223 -2.74 22.35 5.18
C LYS A 223 -2.48 23.85 5.00
N GLU A 224 -3.14 24.49 4.05
CA GLU A 224 -3.09 25.94 3.86
C GLU A 224 -3.60 26.68 5.09
N GLN A 225 -4.71 26.22 5.69
CA GLN A 225 -5.21 26.79 6.95
C GLN A 225 -4.18 26.66 8.07
N ILE A 226 -3.62 25.45 8.26
CA ILE A 226 -2.58 25.21 9.28
C ILE A 226 -1.36 26.10 9.04
N ALA A 227 -0.93 26.26 7.78
CA ALA A 227 0.20 27.09 7.42
C ALA A 227 -0.08 28.58 7.70
N ALA A 228 -1.29 29.06 7.43
CA ALA A 228 -1.72 30.43 7.74
C ALA A 228 -1.67 30.69 9.27
N ASP A 229 -2.23 29.76 10.07
CA ASP A 229 -2.22 29.85 11.54
C ASP A 229 -0.79 29.86 12.11
N LEU A 230 0.09 29.01 11.57
CA LEU A 230 1.50 28.98 11.94
C LEU A 230 2.21 30.29 11.60
N LYS A 231 1.98 30.81 10.40
CA LYS A 231 2.58 32.10 9.95
C LYS A 231 2.15 33.24 10.83
N GLN A 232 0.86 33.33 11.17
CA GLN A 232 0.37 34.36 12.08
C GLN A 232 0.95 34.20 13.49
N SER A 233 1.09 32.95 13.98
CA SER A 233 1.70 32.69 15.28
C SER A 233 3.17 33.07 15.35
N ILE A 234 3.93 32.82 14.27
CA ILE A 234 5.35 33.24 14.16
C ILE A 234 5.43 34.76 14.21
N LYS A 235 4.63 35.45 13.39
CA LYS A 235 4.59 36.91 13.36
C LYS A 235 4.29 37.52 14.73
N ASN A 236 3.26 37.00 15.42
CA ASN A 236 2.91 37.49 16.75
C ASN A 236 4.03 37.30 17.77
N MET A 237 4.89 36.28 17.63
CA MET A 237 6.05 36.07 18.51
C MET A 237 7.19 37.01 18.15
N GLU A 238 7.38 37.36 16.89
CA GLU A 238 8.39 38.31 16.40
C GLU A 238 8.00 39.76 16.73
N ASP A 239 6.72 40.10 16.78
CA ASP A 239 6.20 41.45 17.04
C ASP A 239 6.16 41.79 18.55
N ILE A 240 6.25 40.81 19.48
CA ILE A 240 6.09 41.03 20.93
C ILE A 240 7.35 41.53 21.62
N GLU A 241 8.54 41.22 21.06
CA GLU A 241 9.83 41.63 21.65
C GLU A 241 10.86 41.94 20.57
N GLU A 242 11.74 42.89 20.78
CA GLU A 242 12.96 43.03 19.97
C GLU A 242 13.68 41.66 20.01
N VAL A 243 13.90 41.03 18.86
CA VAL A 243 14.36 39.62 18.69
C VAL A 243 15.64 39.29 19.50
N GLU A 244 16.39 40.31 19.94
CA GLU A 244 17.59 40.16 20.75
C GLU A 244 17.31 39.77 22.21
N GLU A 245 16.12 40.06 22.78
CA GLU A 245 15.76 39.78 24.18
C GLU A 245 15.01 38.45 24.39
N LEU A 246 14.63 37.74 23.31
CA LEU A 246 13.95 36.45 23.44
C LEU A 246 14.79 35.41 24.16
N SER A 247 14.16 34.69 25.10
CA SER A 247 14.82 33.57 25.76
C SER A 247 15.26 32.50 24.75
N GLY A 248 16.30 31.74 25.06
CA GLY A 248 16.77 30.64 24.18
C GLY A 248 15.68 29.63 23.85
N LYS A 249 14.67 29.46 24.72
CA LYS A 249 13.52 28.58 24.53
C LYS A 249 12.56 29.15 23.50
N ASP A 250 12.34 30.46 23.50
CA ASP A 250 11.39 31.10 22.55
C ASP A 250 12.00 31.15 21.16
N LYS A 251 13.29 31.44 21.02
CA LYS A 251 14.04 31.32 19.76
C LYS A 251 13.94 29.91 19.18
N ALA A 252 14.14 28.89 20.02
CA ALA A 252 13.99 27.49 19.56
C ALA A 252 12.57 27.15 19.11
N ASN A 253 11.54 27.71 19.78
CA ASN A 253 10.14 27.51 19.38
C ASN A 253 9.83 28.18 18.03
N ILE A 254 10.33 29.39 17.79
CA ILE A 254 10.18 30.08 16.49
C ILE A 254 10.82 29.26 15.39
N VAL A 255 12.06 28.81 15.55
CA VAL A 255 12.77 27.98 14.55
C VAL A 255 11.99 26.69 14.24
N LYS A 256 11.46 26.02 15.26
CA LYS A 256 10.63 24.80 15.07
C LYS A 256 9.36 25.09 14.26
N ARG A 257 8.68 26.21 14.53
CA ARG A 257 7.47 26.61 13.79
C ARG A 257 7.80 27.03 12.35
N GLN A 258 8.88 27.78 12.13
CA GLN A 258 9.35 28.16 10.80
C GLN A 258 9.69 26.90 9.97
N ARG A 259 10.40 25.93 10.55
CA ARG A 259 10.68 24.65 9.89
C ARG A 259 9.39 23.93 9.51
N ARG A 260 8.43 23.81 10.43
CA ARG A 260 7.14 23.15 10.15
C ARG A 260 6.34 23.87 9.06
N TYR A 261 6.39 25.20 9.03
CA TYR A 261 5.78 26.00 7.97
C TYR A 261 6.39 25.67 6.59
N GLN A 262 7.72 25.61 6.50
CA GLN A 262 8.42 25.25 5.25
C GLN A 262 8.06 23.82 4.79
N GLU A 263 8.03 22.86 5.71
CA GLU A 263 7.60 21.49 5.43
C GLU A 263 6.18 21.45 4.86
N LEU A 264 5.22 22.19 5.44
CA LEU A 264 3.85 22.28 4.95
C LEU A 264 3.78 22.91 3.55
N GLN A 265 4.56 23.96 3.28
CA GLN A 265 4.61 24.56 1.95
C GLN A 265 5.09 23.55 0.90
N LYS A 266 6.11 22.77 1.22
CA LYS A 266 6.61 21.70 0.34
C LYS A 266 5.56 20.62 0.13
N GLU A 267 4.90 20.15 1.19
CA GLU A 267 3.82 19.17 1.10
C GLU A 267 2.68 19.67 0.19
N ILE A 268 2.27 20.94 0.32
CA ILE A 268 1.24 21.56 -0.53
C ILE A 268 1.70 21.65 -2.00
N GLU A 269 2.93 22.02 -2.24
CA GLU A 269 3.50 22.09 -3.60
C GLU A 269 3.51 20.71 -4.27
N ASP A 270 3.94 19.66 -3.55
CA ASP A 270 3.95 18.28 -4.04
C ASP A 270 2.54 17.78 -4.35
N MET A 271 1.54 18.11 -3.51
CA MET A 271 0.13 17.79 -3.78
C MET A 271 -0.39 18.50 -5.02
N ARG A 272 -0.06 19.79 -5.21
CA ARG A 272 -0.44 20.53 -6.42
C ARG A 272 0.18 19.92 -7.68
N LYS A 273 1.46 19.55 -7.64
CA LYS A 273 2.11 18.85 -8.76
C LYS A 273 1.49 17.48 -9.07
N ALA A 274 0.89 16.83 -8.07
CA ALA A 274 0.17 15.57 -8.28
C ALA A 274 -1.21 15.76 -8.94
N ILE A 275 -1.80 16.96 -8.89
CA ILE A 275 -3.09 17.26 -9.50
C ILE A 275 -2.94 17.73 -10.97
N PHE A 276 -1.90 18.50 -11.28
CA PHE A 276 -1.67 19.15 -12.57
C PHE A 276 -0.69 18.38 -13.43
#